data_dc666517162481bd09f983cfd5d6a44c
#
_entry.id   dc666517162481bd09f983cfd5d6a44c
#
_cell.length_a   1.000
_cell.length_b   1.000
_cell.length_c   1.000
_cell.angle_alpha   90.00
_cell.angle_beta   90.00
_cell.angle_gamma   90.00
#
_symmetry.space_group_name_H-M   'P 1'
#
loop_
_entity.id
_entity.type
_entity.pdbx_description
1 polymer ?
#
loop_
_entity_poly.entity_id
_entity_poly.type
_entity_poly.pdbx_seq_one_letter_code
_entity_poly.pdbx_strand_id
1 'polypeptide(L)'
;FKIEDHLIERRPLTLTAARVTEQGTELDLEGQLKLLVTEKDGAVTLAVTEKAEGINRFWLRVEAAEDEHVYGCGEQMSYFDLRGRHFPLWSSEPGVGRDKTTYVTWRSDVENGGAGGDYYNTNYPEPTYVSSRHYYLHMDTTAYGDFDFRNPHYHELQCWNVPGFIRIEAAPTFVELLEKLTAFLGRQPELPDWVYNGLIIGAQGGNERSFGIVDKSLEHGIKVSGLWCQDWCGKRVTSFGKRLQWDWHYHKEMYPDLPKHIEELHARGIKFLGYVNPYLVNDGELYAEGKKLGVFAKKADGSDYLVDFGEFYCGVVDFTNPEAFRWFKDEVIKKYTLDIGIDGWMADFGEYLPTDDLVLANGVSPMIEHNHWPALWAKCNYEAVKESGKLGQVVYFMRAGGTGSQKYCTL
;
A
#
# COMPACT_ATOMS: atom_id res chain seq x y z
N PHE A 1 -14.60 0.52 -7.33
CA PHE A 1 -14.82 1.98 -7.42
C PHE A 1 -14.77 2.41 -8.87
N LYS A 2 -15.62 3.37 -9.26
CA LYS A 2 -15.54 4.04 -10.56
C LYS A 2 -14.98 5.43 -10.32
N ILE A 3 -13.82 5.71 -10.90
CA ILE A 3 -13.20 7.04 -10.85
C ILE A 3 -13.73 7.82 -12.04
N GLU A 4 -14.42 8.93 -11.78
CA GLU A 4 -14.92 9.84 -12.81
C GLU A 4 -14.26 11.20 -12.65
N ASP A 5 -13.61 11.69 -13.69
CA ASP A 5 -13.04 13.02 -13.71
C ASP A 5 -14.09 14.05 -14.16
N HIS A 6 -14.41 14.97 -13.26
CA HIS A 6 -15.30 16.10 -13.53
C HIS A 6 -14.48 17.38 -13.79
N LEU A 7 -13.53 17.29 -14.74
CA LEU A 7 -12.70 18.41 -15.13
C LEU A 7 -13.55 19.58 -15.66
N ILE A 8 -13.47 20.73 -14.98
CA ILE A 8 -14.20 21.95 -15.38
C ILE A 8 -13.33 22.78 -16.33
N GLU A 9 -12.05 23.00 -15.97
CA GLU A 9 -11.13 23.82 -16.73
C GLU A 9 -9.71 23.29 -16.60
N ARG A 10 -8.99 23.28 -17.71
CA ARG A 10 -7.54 23.04 -17.76
C ARG A 10 -6.90 24.13 -18.62
N ARG A 11 -5.92 24.84 -18.07
CA ARG A 11 -5.14 25.82 -18.83
C ARG A 11 -3.65 25.76 -18.48
N PRO A 12 -2.76 26.05 -19.44
CA PRO A 12 -1.34 26.23 -19.12
C PRO A 12 -1.14 27.52 -18.33
N LEU A 13 -0.17 27.50 -17.40
CA LEU A 13 0.31 28.69 -16.72
C LEU A 13 1.66 29.11 -17.32
N THR A 14 1.83 30.41 -17.54
CA THR A 14 3.07 31.00 -18.07
C THR A 14 3.93 31.52 -16.92
N LEU A 15 5.23 31.30 -16.99
CA LEU A 15 6.18 31.89 -16.05
C LEU A 15 6.22 33.42 -16.31
N THR A 16 5.79 34.19 -15.30
CA THR A 16 5.73 35.68 -15.36
C THR A 16 6.86 36.35 -14.62
N ALA A 17 7.43 35.69 -13.60
CA ALA A 17 8.58 36.20 -12.88
C ALA A 17 9.47 35.06 -12.36
N ALA A 18 10.80 35.34 -12.35
CA ALA A 18 11.79 34.51 -11.70
C ALA A 18 12.70 35.39 -10.86
N ARG A 19 12.93 35.01 -9.60
CA ARG A 19 13.77 35.78 -8.66
C ARG A 19 14.71 34.85 -7.91
N VAL A 20 16.00 35.14 -8.00
CA VAL A 20 17.02 34.45 -7.19
C VAL A 20 17.02 35.01 -5.77
N THR A 21 16.96 34.15 -4.78
CA THR A 21 17.00 34.48 -3.33
C THR A 21 18.11 33.67 -2.66
N GLU A 22 18.32 33.90 -1.37
CA GLU A 22 19.26 33.11 -0.56
C GLU A 22 18.80 31.66 -0.39
N GLN A 23 17.48 31.39 -0.51
CA GLN A 23 16.90 30.06 -0.34
C GLN A 23 16.84 29.25 -1.65
N GLY A 24 16.92 29.92 -2.80
CA GLY A 24 16.77 29.31 -4.11
C GLY A 24 16.20 30.28 -5.14
N THR A 25 15.61 29.76 -6.19
CA THR A 25 14.94 30.56 -7.22
C THR A 25 13.42 30.47 -7.07
N GLU A 26 12.80 31.58 -6.76
CA GLU A 26 11.34 31.72 -6.75
C GLU A 26 10.83 31.89 -8.17
N LEU A 27 9.80 31.12 -8.55
CA LEU A 27 9.10 31.20 -9.83
C LEU A 27 7.65 31.59 -9.56
N ASP A 28 7.14 32.56 -10.32
CA ASP A 28 5.74 32.98 -10.30
C ASP A 28 5.09 32.64 -11.66
N LEU A 29 4.06 31.83 -11.61
CA LEU A 29 3.27 31.42 -12.76
C LEU A 29 1.92 32.16 -12.72
N GLU A 30 1.87 33.35 -13.31
CA GLU A 30 0.68 34.22 -13.44
C GLU A 30 0.01 34.58 -12.10
N GLY A 31 0.73 34.57 -10.97
CA GLY A 31 0.16 34.76 -9.65
C GLY A 31 -0.77 33.62 -9.20
N GLN A 32 -0.87 32.56 -9.99
CA GLN A 32 -1.77 31.41 -9.69
C GLN A 32 -1.03 30.28 -8.97
N LEU A 33 0.26 30.13 -9.26
CA LEU A 33 1.13 29.12 -8.64
C LEU A 33 2.52 29.70 -8.44
N LYS A 34 3.08 29.53 -7.24
CA LYS A 34 4.47 29.89 -6.97
C LYS A 34 5.27 28.68 -6.56
N LEU A 35 6.48 28.60 -7.08
CA LEU A 35 7.41 27.51 -6.81
C LEU A 35 8.72 28.09 -6.25
N LEU A 36 9.33 27.37 -5.32
CA LEU A 36 10.70 27.56 -4.91
C LEU A 36 11.56 26.43 -5.48
N VAL A 37 12.46 26.75 -6.37
CA VAL A 37 13.43 25.79 -6.93
C VAL A 37 14.68 25.83 -6.09
N THR A 38 15.06 24.69 -5.54
CA THR A 38 16.28 24.51 -4.75
C THR A 38 17.11 23.38 -5.33
N GLU A 39 18.44 23.48 -5.19
CA GLU A 39 19.35 22.38 -5.46
C GLU A 39 20.09 22.03 -4.18
N LYS A 40 20.12 20.76 -3.84
CA LYS A 40 20.89 20.25 -2.71
C LYS A 40 21.41 18.85 -3.03
N ASP A 41 22.73 18.68 -2.91
CA ASP A 41 23.41 17.38 -3.09
C ASP A 41 23.12 16.72 -4.46
N GLY A 42 22.91 17.54 -5.50
CA GLY A 42 22.60 17.11 -6.86
C GLY A 42 21.12 16.78 -7.13
N ALA A 43 20.27 16.99 -6.15
CA ALA A 43 18.82 16.88 -6.31
C ALA A 43 18.18 18.26 -6.49
N VAL A 44 17.38 18.42 -7.52
CA VAL A 44 16.56 19.60 -7.76
C VAL A 44 15.16 19.36 -7.20
N THR A 45 14.69 20.31 -6.38
CA THR A 45 13.34 20.27 -5.81
C THR A 45 12.58 21.52 -6.22
N LEU A 46 11.38 21.34 -6.75
CA LEU A 46 10.42 22.39 -7.06
C LEU A 46 9.30 22.32 -6.02
N ALA A 47 9.43 23.06 -4.92
CA ALA A 47 8.43 23.10 -3.86
C ALA A 47 7.32 24.10 -4.20
N VAL A 48 6.06 23.67 -4.06
CA VAL A 48 4.91 24.59 -4.21
C VAL A 48 4.80 25.42 -2.92
N THR A 49 4.97 26.74 -3.04
CA THR A 49 4.91 27.67 -1.90
C THR A 49 3.56 28.36 -1.78
N GLU A 50 2.92 28.65 -2.91
CA GLU A 50 1.58 29.26 -2.96
C GLU A 50 0.80 28.70 -4.15
N LYS A 51 -0.51 28.57 -3.99
CA LYS A 51 -1.46 28.29 -5.07
C LYS A 51 -2.74 29.10 -4.90
N ALA A 52 -3.34 29.53 -6.01
CA ALA A 52 -4.63 30.21 -5.97
C ALA A 52 -5.73 29.25 -5.46
N GLU A 53 -6.74 29.85 -4.85
CA GLU A 53 -7.94 29.13 -4.42
C GLU A 53 -8.65 28.45 -5.61
N GLY A 54 -9.19 27.25 -5.39
CA GLY A 54 -9.89 26.49 -6.43
C GLY A 54 -9.01 25.64 -7.34
N ILE A 55 -7.67 25.83 -7.34
CA ILE A 55 -6.78 24.93 -8.09
C ILE A 55 -6.66 23.60 -7.36
N ASN A 56 -7.19 22.54 -8.00
CA ASN A 56 -7.23 21.18 -7.46
C ASN A 56 -6.79 20.11 -8.46
N ARG A 57 -6.14 20.51 -9.56
CA ARG A 57 -5.52 19.63 -10.54
C ARG A 57 -4.17 20.21 -10.94
N PHE A 58 -3.25 19.32 -11.28
CA PHE A 58 -1.91 19.72 -11.70
C PHE A 58 -1.45 18.85 -12.87
N TRP A 59 -0.84 19.49 -13.87
CA TRP A 59 -0.17 18.83 -15.00
C TRP A 59 1.22 19.40 -15.18
N LEU A 60 2.17 18.51 -15.40
CA LEU A 60 3.52 18.84 -15.76
C LEU A 60 3.91 18.07 -17.01
N ARG A 61 4.53 18.75 -17.96
CA ARG A 61 5.21 18.10 -19.08
C ARG A 61 6.71 18.17 -18.86
N VAL A 62 7.35 17.02 -19.00
CA VAL A 62 8.81 16.86 -18.93
C VAL A 62 9.28 16.44 -20.31
N GLU A 63 10.30 17.11 -20.84
CA GLU A 63 10.89 16.75 -22.13
C GLU A 63 11.35 15.30 -22.14
N ALA A 64 11.09 14.58 -23.21
CA ALA A 64 11.48 13.18 -23.40
C ALA A 64 12.30 13.03 -24.68
N ALA A 65 13.28 12.13 -24.66
CA ALA A 65 13.98 11.70 -25.87
C ALA A 65 13.20 10.55 -26.55
N GLU A 66 13.34 10.42 -27.85
CA GLU A 66 12.65 9.40 -28.66
C GLU A 66 13.04 7.98 -28.25
N ASP A 67 14.31 7.78 -27.88
CA ASP A 67 14.92 6.52 -27.46
C ASP A 67 14.92 6.33 -25.93
N GLU A 68 14.23 7.17 -25.19
CA GLU A 68 14.13 7.08 -23.74
C GLU A 68 13.22 5.94 -23.30
N HIS A 69 13.70 5.11 -22.39
CA HIS A 69 12.92 4.10 -21.68
C HIS A 69 12.57 4.63 -20.29
N VAL A 70 11.41 4.22 -19.79
CA VAL A 70 10.88 4.66 -18.49
C VAL A 70 10.48 3.45 -17.66
N TYR A 71 10.86 3.46 -16.38
CA TYR A 71 10.60 2.38 -15.43
C TYR A 71 9.96 2.94 -14.15
N GLY A 72 9.30 2.10 -13.36
CA GLY A 72 8.76 2.48 -12.05
C GLY A 72 7.26 2.67 -12.04
N CYS A 73 6.77 3.81 -11.53
CA CYS A 73 5.36 4.05 -11.18
C CYS A 73 4.82 3.04 -10.15
N GLY A 74 5.67 2.61 -9.22
CA GLY A 74 5.38 1.57 -8.24
C GLY A 74 5.57 0.17 -8.83
N GLU A 75 4.75 -0.78 -8.38
CA GLU A 75 4.78 -2.16 -8.85
C GLU A 75 3.90 -2.30 -10.11
N GLN A 76 4.49 -2.18 -11.28
CA GLN A 76 3.81 -2.35 -12.57
C GLN A 76 3.99 -3.79 -13.08
N MET A 77 2.94 -4.60 -12.93
CA MET A 77 3.02 -6.05 -13.14
C MET A 77 3.02 -6.50 -14.59
N SER A 78 2.57 -5.65 -15.53
CA SER A 78 2.39 -6.05 -16.93
C SER A 78 3.51 -5.61 -17.86
N TYR A 79 4.19 -4.50 -17.54
CA TYR A 79 5.26 -3.94 -18.37
C TYR A 79 6.39 -3.43 -17.50
N PHE A 80 7.62 -3.81 -17.85
CA PHE A 80 8.83 -3.28 -17.24
C PHE A 80 9.19 -1.91 -17.82
N ASP A 81 9.17 -1.79 -19.16
CA ASP A 81 9.29 -0.52 -19.85
C ASP A 81 7.91 0.11 -20.04
N LEU A 82 7.71 1.28 -19.46
CA LEU A 82 6.43 1.99 -19.45
C LEU A 82 6.21 2.85 -20.68
N ARG A 83 7.23 3.02 -21.52
CA ARG A 83 7.18 3.87 -22.72
C ARG A 83 6.07 3.43 -23.68
N GLY A 84 5.37 4.40 -24.28
CA GLY A 84 4.28 4.17 -25.21
C GLY A 84 2.92 3.87 -24.55
N ARG A 85 2.81 3.99 -23.23
CA ARG A 85 1.60 3.72 -22.43
C ARG A 85 1.35 4.84 -21.43
N HIS A 86 0.17 4.80 -20.80
CA HIS A 86 -0.16 5.63 -19.66
C HIS A 86 -0.49 4.77 -18.45
N PHE A 87 -0.22 5.27 -17.26
CA PHE A 87 -0.40 4.54 -16.01
C PHE A 87 -1.20 5.39 -15.02
N PRO A 88 -2.51 5.11 -14.88
CA PRO A 88 -3.30 5.63 -13.77
C PRO A 88 -2.72 5.16 -12.45
N LEU A 89 -2.43 6.10 -11.55
CA LEU A 89 -1.84 5.85 -10.23
C LEU A 89 -2.96 5.80 -9.19
N TRP A 90 -3.51 4.60 -9.03
CA TRP A 90 -4.58 4.32 -8.09
C TRP A 90 -4.42 2.92 -7.53
N SER A 91 -4.29 2.82 -6.20
CA SER A 91 -4.14 1.55 -5.52
C SER A 91 -5.42 0.72 -5.68
N SER A 92 -5.29 -0.46 -6.25
CA SER A 92 -6.41 -1.37 -6.49
C SER A 92 -5.93 -2.80 -6.62
N GLU A 93 -6.78 -3.77 -6.29
CA GLU A 93 -6.45 -5.15 -6.57
C GLU A 93 -6.30 -5.36 -8.09
N PRO A 94 -5.18 -5.96 -8.53
CA PRO A 94 -5.00 -6.28 -9.94
C PRO A 94 -6.06 -7.29 -10.40
N GLY A 95 -6.69 -7.04 -11.50
CA GLY A 95 -7.71 -7.92 -12.03
C GLY A 95 -7.16 -9.25 -12.56
N VAL A 96 -8.07 -10.16 -12.91
CA VAL A 96 -7.75 -11.47 -13.46
C VAL A 96 -7.41 -11.33 -14.95
N GLY A 97 -6.16 -11.68 -15.29
CA GLY A 97 -5.65 -11.64 -16.66
C GLY A 97 -5.06 -10.29 -17.06
N ARG A 98 -5.71 -9.17 -16.79
CA ARG A 98 -5.23 -7.77 -17.05
C ARG A 98 -4.83 -7.50 -18.50
N ASP A 99 -5.30 -8.31 -19.43
CA ASP A 99 -5.10 -8.15 -20.87
C ASP A 99 -6.46 -8.24 -21.57
N LYS A 100 -7.00 -7.08 -21.95
CA LYS A 100 -8.34 -6.95 -22.57
C LYS A 100 -8.49 -7.72 -23.87
N THR A 101 -7.39 -8.23 -24.46
CA THR A 101 -7.42 -9.07 -25.66
C THR A 101 -7.62 -10.54 -25.36
N THR A 102 -7.51 -10.96 -24.10
CA THR A 102 -7.61 -12.37 -23.71
C THR A 102 -9.02 -12.77 -23.26
N TYR A 103 -9.38 -14.03 -23.53
CA TYR A 103 -10.65 -14.61 -23.09
C TYR A 103 -10.81 -14.60 -21.56
N VAL A 104 -9.72 -14.85 -20.82
CA VAL A 104 -9.74 -14.87 -19.35
C VAL A 104 -10.16 -13.51 -18.78
N THR A 105 -9.59 -12.43 -19.30
CA THR A 105 -9.94 -11.05 -18.88
C THR A 105 -11.36 -10.73 -19.27
N TRP A 106 -11.74 -10.98 -20.51
CA TRP A 106 -13.11 -10.75 -21.00
C TRP A 106 -14.15 -11.49 -20.14
N ARG A 107 -13.91 -12.77 -19.86
CA ARG A 107 -14.82 -13.59 -19.05
C ARG A 107 -14.97 -13.02 -17.63
N SER A 108 -13.86 -12.63 -16.99
CA SER A 108 -13.90 -12.01 -15.66
C SER A 108 -14.64 -10.67 -15.66
N ASP A 109 -14.49 -9.87 -16.70
CA ASP A 109 -15.22 -8.61 -16.83
C ASP A 109 -16.73 -8.84 -16.93
N VAL A 110 -17.16 -9.86 -17.70
CA VAL A 110 -18.58 -10.15 -17.94
C VAL A 110 -19.22 -10.88 -16.75
N GLU A 111 -18.56 -11.89 -16.20
CA GLU A 111 -19.13 -12.75 -15.16
C GLU A 111 -18.96 -12.17 -13.73
N ASN A 112 -17.94 -11.34 -13.51
CA ASN A 112 -17.55 -10.85 -12.18
C ASN A 112 -17.47 -9.32 -12.07
N GLY A 113 -18.33 -8.61 -12.79
CA GLY A 113 -18.52 -7.17 -12.62
C GLY A 113 -17.27 -6.30 -12.91
N GLY A 114 -16.50 -6.64 -13.96
CA GLY A 114 -15.31 -5.88 -14.35
C GLY A 114 -14.01 -6.37 -13.69
N ALA A 115 -14.02 -7.55 -13.07
CA ALA A 115 -12.86 -8.09 -12.34
C ALA A 115 -11.68 -8.54 -13.23
N GLY A 116 -11.76 -8.37 -14.56
CA GLY A 116 -10.67 -8.69 -15.49
C GLY A 116 -9.46 -7.78 -15.34
N GLY A 117 -9.68 -6.56 -14.89
CA GLY A 117 -8.65 -5.54 -14.71
C GLY A 117 -8.05 -5.03 -16.03
N ASP A 118 -7.06 -4.15 -15.91
CA ASP A 118 -6.29 -3.64 -17.03
C ASP A 118 -4.78 -3.73 -16.71
N TYR A 119 -3.92 -3.52 -17.71
CA TYR A 119 -2.46 -3.66 -17.58
C TYR A 119 -1.86 -2.75 -16.49
N TYR A 120 -2.50 -1.63 -16.20
CA TYR A 120 -2.04 -0.64 -15.20
C TYR A 120 -2.60 -0.88 -13.80
N ASN A 121 -3.53 -1.82 -13.59
CA ASN A 121 -4.02 -2.09 -12.24
C ASN A 121 -2.91 -2.68 -11.35
N THR A 122 -2.73 -2.05 -10.20
CA THR A 122 -1.68 -2.42 -9.24
C THR A 122 -2.11 -2.12 -7.81
N ASN A 123 -1.65 -2.93 -6.87
CA ASN A 123 -1.78 -2.67 -5.44
C ASN A 123 -0.81 -1.59 -4.94
N TYR A 124 0.22 -1.28 -5.74
CA TYR A 124 1.27 -0.36 -5.33
C TYR A 124 1.59 0.64 -6.45
N PRO A 125 0.76 1.66 -6.66
CA PRO A 125 1.09 2.79 -7.52
C PRO A 125 2.02 3.76 -6.78
N GLU A 126 2.96 4.35 -7.50
CA GLU A 126 3.83 5.39 -6.96
C GLU A 126 4.08 6.50 -7.98
N PRO A 127 3.95 7.79 -7.60
CA PRO A 127 4.16 8.91 -8.50
C PRO A 127 5.66 9.20 -8.70
N THR A 128 6.39 8.13 -9.07
CA THR A 128 7.84 8.12 -9.23
C THR A 128 8.21 7.29 -10.44
N TYR A 129 9.00 7.84 -11.34
CA TYR A 129 9.58 7.07 -12.44
C TYR A 129 11.09 7.26 -12.54
N VAL A 130 11.76 6.27 -13.13
CA VAL A 130 13.19 6.24 -13.43
C VAL A 130 13.36 6.24 -14.94
N SER A 131 14.22 7.13 -15.46
CA SER A 131 14.53 7.23 -16.87
C SER A 131 15.82 6.49 -17.21
N SER A 132 15.87 5.91 -18.43
CA SER A 132 17.12 5.38 -19.02
C SER A 132 18.21 6.45 -19.20
N ARG A 133 17.89 7.72 -19.06
CA ARG A 133 18.82 8.85 -19.05
C ARG A 133 19.45 9.09 -17.67
N HIS A 134 19.32 8.12 -16.75
CA HIS A 134 19.89 8.14 -15.42
C HIS A 134 19.41 9.27 -14.51
N TYR A 135 18.10 9.55 -14.53
CA TYR A 135 17.44 10.39 -13.54
C TYR A 135 16.16 9.73 -13.06
N TYR A 136 15.70 10.11 -11.87
CA TYR A 136 14.33 9.86 -11.44
C TYR A 136 13.58 11.17 -11.26
N LEU A 137 12.25 11.09 -11.41
CA LEU A 137 11.34 12.15 -11.02
C LEU A 137 10.32 11.57 -10.03
N HIS A 138 10.14 12.27 -8.93
CA HIS A 138 9.10 12.00 -7.94
C HIS A 138 8.19 13.21 -7.78
N MET A 139 6.88 12.98 -7.74
CA MET A 139 5.87 13.99 -7.47
C MET A 139 5.25 13.72 -6.09
N ASP A 140 5.38 14.65 -5.14
CA ASP A 140 4.88 14.49 -3.77
C ASP A 140 3.36 14.63 -3.72
N THR A 141 2.68 13.53 -3.99
CA THR A 141 1.23 13.42 -3.98
C THR A 141 0.78 12.01 -3.65
N THR A 142 -0.35 11.89 -2.97
CA THR A 142 -1.09 10.65 -2.73
C THR A 142 -2.45 10.65 -3.42
N ALA A 143 -2.83 11.74 -4.08
CA ALA A 143 -4.04 11.80 -4.88
C ALA A 143 -3.95 10.89 -6.11
N TYR A 144 -5.11 10.62 -6.73
CA TYR A 144 -5.12 10.00 -8.05
C TYR A 144 -4.20 10.74 -9.00
N GLY A 145 -3.42 10.00 -9.77
CA GLY A 145 -2.57 10.52 -10.84
C GLY A 145 -2.70 9.72 -12.13
N ASP A 146 -2.15 10.25 -13.21
CA ASP A 146 -1.96 9.53 -14.47
C ASP A 146 -0.63 9.99 -15.09
N PHE A 147 0.30 9.06 -15.26
CA PHE A 147 1.58 9.32 -15.90
C PHE A 147 1.55 8.76 -17.32
N ASP A 148 1.56 9.66 -18.29
CA ASP A 148 1.42 9.35 -19.72
C ASP A 148 2.77 9.47 -20.45
N PHE A 149 3.30 8.33 -20.88
CA PHE A 149 4.57 8.19 -21.60
C PHE A 149 4.39 7.90 -23.09
N ARG A 150 3.19 8.12 -23.65
CA ARG A 150 2.89 7.84 -25.06
C ARG A 150 3.47 8.84 -26.04
N ASN A 151 3.65 10.08 -25.64
CA ASN A 151 4.18 11.10 -26.53
C ASN A 151 5.70 10.93 -26.70
N PRO A 152 6.26 10.98 -27.95
CA PRO A 152 7.69 10.81 -28.17
C PRO A 152 8.55 11.96 -27.65
N HIS A 153 7.98 13.15 -27.45
CA HIS A 153 8.73 14.38 -27.13
C HIS A 153 8.56 14.85 -25.68
N TYR A 154 7.56 14.33 -24.94
CA TYR A 154 7.36 14.67 -23.54
C TYR A 154 6.62 13.57 -22.79
N HIS A 155 6.85 13.49 -21.49
CA HIS A 155 6.03 12.79 -20.52
C HIS A 155 5.01 13.78 -19.94
N GLU A 156 3.73 13.41 -19.88
CA GLU A 156 2.71 14.21 -19.23
C GLU A 156 2.32 13.57 -17.91
N LEU A 157 2.54 14.28 -16.81
CA LEU A 157 2.29 13.82 -15.45
C LEU A 157 1.13 14.63 -14.88
N GLN A 158 0.07 13.98 -14.48
CA GLN A 158 -1.06 14.67 -13.84
C GLN A 158 -1.37 14.09 -12.46
N CYS A 159 -1.93 14.92 -11.58
CA CYS A 159 -2.54 14.48 -10.32
C CYS A 159 -3.75 15.34 -9.95
N TRP A 160 -4.63 14.76 -9.12
CA TRP A 160 -5.89 15.39 -8.69
C TRP A 160 -5.74 16.18 -7.40
N ASN A 161 -4.61 16.80 -7.24
CA ASN A 161 -4.31 17.86 -6.30
C ASN A 161 -3.16 18.70 -6.86
N VAL A 162 -2.68 19.67 -6.10
CA VAL A 162 -1.40 20.31 -6.36
C VAL A 162 -0.37 19.61 -5.47
N PRO A 163 0.72 19.02 -6.03
CA PRO A 163 1.72 18.31 -5.24
C PRO A 163 2.46 19.26 -4.28
N GLY A 164 2.94 18.72 -3.18
CA GLY A 164 3.76 19.51 -2.25
C GLY A 164 5.09 19.94 -2.88
N PHE A 165 5.72 19.03 -3.60
CA PHE A 165 6.93 19.31 -4.38
C PHE A 165 7.08 18.30 -5.52
N ILE A 166 8.01 18.62 -6.43
CA ILE A 166 8.54 17.72 -7.45
C ILE A 166 10.04 17.62 -7.24
N ARG A 167 10.56 16.40 -7.16
CA ARG A 167 11.99 16.13 -6.97
C ARG A 167 12.54 15.43 -8.21
N ILE A 168 13.66 15.93 -8.70
CA ILE A 168 14.42 15.34 -9.80
C ILE A 168 15.85 15.16 -9.33
N GLU A 169 16.41 13.96 -9.50
CA GLU A 169 17.78 13.69 -9.16
C GLU A 169 18.40 12.76 -10.18
N ALA A 170 19.65 13.02 -10.55
CA ALA A 170 20.41 12.26 -11.51
C ALA A 170 21.65 11.60 -10.88
N ALA A 171 22.15 10.55 -11.53
CA ALA A 171 23.39 9.90 -11.16
C ALA A 171 24.11 9.36 -12.41
N PRO A 172 25.45 9.12 -12.35
CA PRO A 172 26.20 8.56 -13.48
C PRO A 172 25.77 7.15 -13.88
N THR A 173 25.29 6.36 -12.92
CA THR A 173 24.88 4.95 -13.12
C THR A 173 23.52 4.66 -12.52
N PHE A 174 22.86 3.60 -12.99
CA PHE A 174 21.60 3.13 -12.39
C PHE A 174 21.77 2.68 -10.93
N VAL A 175 22.90 2.09 -10.57
CA VAL A 175 23.15 1.67 -9.19
C VAL A 175 23.15 2.87 -8.25
N GLU A 176 23.93 3.89 -8.56
CA GLU A 176 23.97 5.13 -7.77
C GLU A 176 22.62 5.85 -7.76
N LEU A 177 21.90 5.84 -8.89
CA LEU A 177 20.57 6.43 -8.98
C LEU A 177 19.57 5.71 -8.03
N LEU A 178 19.59 4.39 -8.03
CA LEU A 178 18.72 3.60 -7.16
C LEU A 178 19.12 3.72 -5.67
N GLU A 179 20.41 3.86 -5.37
CA GLU A 179 20.88 4.17 -4.01
C GLU A 179 20.31 5.50 -3.52
N LYS A 180 20.34 6.55 -4.36
CA LYS A 180 19.76 7.87 -4.06
C LYS A 180 18.24 7.80 -3.92
N LEU A 181 17.57 7.15 -4.87
CA LEU A 181 16.11 7.00 -4.85
C LEU A 181 15.65 6.26 -3.58
N THR A 182 16.29 5.14 -3.24
CA THR A 182 15.94 4.35 -2.05
C THR A 182 16.36 5.03 -0.75
N ALA A 183 17.38 5.88 -0.78
CA ALA A 183 17.70 6.73 0.38
C ALA A 183 16.62 7.81 0.61
N PHE A 184 16.01 8.31 -0.45
CA PHE A 184 14.93 9.30 -0.39
C PHE A 184 13.59 8.66 0.01
N LEU A 185 13.14 7.60 -0.67
CA LEU A 185 11.85 6.96 -0.41
C LEU A 185 11.87 6.05 0.83
N GLY A 186 13.02 5.53 1.19
CA GLY A 186 13.22 4.51 2.21
C GLY A 186 13.57 3.15 1.62
N ARG A 187 14.09 2.28 2.47
CA ARG A 187 14.44 0.89 2.14
C ARG A 187 13.61 -0.06 2.96
N GLN A 188 13.27 -1.19 2.37
CA GLN A 188 12.57 -2.26 3.08
C GLN A 188 13.40 -2.74 4.28
N PRO A 189 12.74 -3.11 5.40
CA PRO A 189 13.41 -3.72 6.54
C PRO A 189 14.15 -4.99 6.12
N GLU A 190 15.31 -5.22 6.74
CA GLU A 190 16.07 -6.44 6.54
C GLU A 190 15.28 -7.65 7.05
N LEU A 191 15.26 -8.72 6.26
CA LEU A 191 14.61 -9.97 6.65
C LEU A 191 15.46 -10.73 7.68
N PRO A 192 14.86 -11.31 8.71
CA PRO A 192 15.59 -12.14 9.66
C PRO A 192 16.08 -13.43 9.02
N ASP A 193 17.22 -13.94 9.52
CA ASP A 193 17.92 -15.12 8.99
C ASP A 193 17.03 -16.36 8.85
N TRP A 194 16.05 -16.53 9.73
CA TRP A 194 15.19 -17.70 9.69
C TRP A 194 14.36 -17.82 8.39
N VAL A 195 14.11 -16.71 7.69
CA VAL A 195 13.39 -16.70 6.39
C VAL A 195 14.17 -17.49 5.34
N TYR A 196 15.49 -17.50 5.42
CA TYR A 196 16.38 -18.18 4.47
C TYR A 196 16.71 -19.64 4.88
N ASN A 197 16.28 -20.05 6.07
CA ASN A 197 16.68 -21.33 6.65
C ASN A 197 15.88 -22.54 6.19
N GLY A 198 14.78 -22.37 5.47
CA GLY A 198 13.95 -23.47 5.01
C GLY A 198 12.66 -22.97 4.33
N LEU A 199 11.76 -23.89 4.10
CA LEU A 199 10.47 -23.60 3.49
C LEU A 199 9.49 -23.01 4.53
N ILE A 200 8.77 -21.96 4.16
CA ILE A 200 7.60 -21.49 4.87
C ILE A 200 6.37 -22.16 4.24
N ILE A 201 5.70 -23.01 5.00
CA ILE A 201 4.57 -23.81 4.51
C ILE A 201 3.27 -23.06 4.78
N GLY A 202 2.50 -22.75 3.74
CA GLY A 202 1.12 -22.28 3.87
C GLY A 202 0.17 -23.45 4.11
N ALA A 203 -0.52 -23.48 5.28
CA ALA A 203 -1.50 -24.50 5.61
C ALA A 203 -2.71 -23.90 6.32
N GLN A 204 -3.85 -24.54 6.16
CA GLN A 204 -5.12 -24.13 6.76
C GLN A 204 -5.93 -25.37 7.20
N GLY A 205 -6.83 -25.20 8.15
CA GLY A 205 -7.79 -26.24 8.53
C GLY A 205 -7.63 -26.76 9.97
N GLY A 206 -7.04 -25.95 10.85
CA GLY A 206 -6.90 -26.25 12.28
C GLY A 206 -5.60 -26.95 12.62
N ASN A 207 -5.38 -27.21 13.92
CA ASN A 207 -4.16 -27.77 14.48
C ASN A 207 -3.72 -29.07 13.78
N GLU A 208 -4.59 -30.09 13.80
CA GLU A 208 -4.24 -31.42 13.30
C GLU A 208 -3.70 -31.37 11.86
N ARG A 209 -4.40 -30.68 10.98
CA ARG A 209 -4.01 -30.58 9.58
C ARG A 209 -2.76 -29.72 9.38
N SER A 210 -2.73 -28.53 9.97
CA SER A 210 -1.66 -27.57 9.70
C SER A 210 -0.34 -28.01 10.29
N PHE A 211 -0.32 -28.48 11.53
CA PHE A 211 0.89 -28.97 12.18
C PHE A 211 1.30 -30.36 11.60
N GLY A 212 0.33 -31.21 11.26
CA GLY A 212 0.59 -32.50 10.62
C GLY A 212 1.28 -32.38 9.24
N ILE A 213 1.03 -31.32 8.48
CA ILE A 213 1.76 -31.04 7.22
C ILE A 213 3.22 -30.72 7.52
N VAL A 214 3.52 -29.96 8.57
CA VAL A 214 4.90 -29.69 9.00
C VAL A 214 5.61 -30.97 9.36
N ASP A 215 5.01 -31.82 10.20
CA ASP A 215 5.59 -33.10 10.61
C ASP A 215 5.89 -34.00 9.43
N LYS A 216 4.91 -34.18 8.55
CA LYS A 216 5.07 -34.96 7.32
C LYS A 216 6.17 -34.40 6.40
N SER A 217 6.31 -33.08 6.31
CA SER A 217 7.39 -32.46 5.50
C SER A 217 8.75 -32.78 6.08
N LEU A 218 8.91 -32.71 7.39
CA LEU A 218 10.17 -33.06 8.09
C LEU A 218 10.51 -34.55 7.94
N GLU A 219 9.52 -35.45 8.04
CA GLU A 219 9.69 -36.89 7.83
C GLU A 219 10.23 -37.20 6.41
N HIS A 220 9.90 -36.35 5.43
CA HIS A 220 10.39 -36.46 4.05
C HIS A 220 11.69 -35.67 3.81
N GLY A 221 12.36 -35.20 4.87
CA GLY A 221 13.63 -34.50 4.79
C GLY A 221 13.54 -33.06 4.27
N ILE A 222 12.35 -32.49 4.21
CA ILE A 222 12.15 -31.08 3.82
C ILE A 222 12.49 -30.19 5.02
N LYS A 223 13.41 -29.26 4.83
CA LYS A 223 13.75 -28.26 5.85
C LYS A 223 12.65 -27.19 5.94
N VAL A 224 12.00 -27.08 7.06
CA VAL A 224 10.91 -26.14 7.31
C VAL A 224 11.38 -25.05 8.27
N SER A 225 11.22 -23.79 7.90
CA SER A 225 11.53 -22.63 8.73
C SER A 225 10.29 -21.93 9.29
N GLY A 226 9.14 -22.12 8.66
CA GLY A 226 7.90 -21.48 9.11
C GLY A 226 6.64 -22.23 8.69
N LEU A 227 5.57 -22.02 9.47
CA LEU A 227 4.21 -22.43 9.17
C LEU A 227 3.32 -21.19 9.11
N TRP A 228 2.70 -20.94 7.96
CA TRP A 228 1.78 -19.83 7.75
C TRP A 228 0.33 -20.30 7.72
N CYS A 229 -0.43 -19.93 8.74
CA CYS A 229 -1.84 -20.24 8.88
C CYS A 229 -2.71 -18.98 8.74
N GLN A 230 -3.28 -18.76 7.55
CA GLN A 230 -4.18 -17.62 7.33
C GLN A 230 -5.44 -17.69 8.20
N ASP A 231 -5.94 -18.90 8.43
CA ASP A 231 -7.20 -19.13 9.15
C ASP A 231 -7.05 -19.34 10.67
N TRP A 232 -5.94 -18.84 11.23
CA TRP A 232 -5.70 -18.89 12.67
C TRP A 232 -6.81 -18.21 13.50
N CYS A 233 -7.45 -17.19 12.92
CA CYS A 233 -8.59 -16.46 13.50
C CYS A 233 -9.95 -17.08 13.21
N GLY A 234 -10.00 -18.26 12.54
CA GLY A 234 -11.23 -18.94 12.21
C GLY A 234 -11.80 -18.64 10.83
N LYS A 235 -12.89 -19.29 10.52
CA LYS A 235 -13.61 -19.18 9.24
C LYS A 235 -15.11 -18.99 9.47
N ARG A 236 -15.72 -18.21 8.57
CA ARG A 236 -17.17 -18.14 8.37
C ARG A 236 -17.56 -18.77 7.04
N VAL A 237 -18.78 -19.24 6.93
CA VAL A 237 -19.33 -19.78 5.68
C VAL A 237 -20.27 -18.76 5.09
N THR A 238 -20.05 -18.43 3.82
CA THR A 238 -20.92 -17.57 2.99
C THR A 238 -21.39 -18.36 1.78
N SER A 239 -22.32 -17.82 0.98
CA SER A 239 -22.71 -18.44 -0.30
C SER A 239 -21.54 -18.51 -1.30
N PHE A 240 -20.54 -17.64 -1.13
CA PHE A 240 -19.28 -17.63 -1.89
C PHE A 240 -18.21 -18.59 -1.33
N GLY A 241 -18.57 -19.45 -0.37
CA GLY A 241 -17.67 -20.40 0.27
C GLY A 241 -17.12 -19.95 1.62
N LYS A 242 -15.99 -20.54 2.03
CA LYS A 242 -15.36 -20.24 3.32
C LYS A 242 -14.53 -18.97 3.21
N ARG A 243 -14.77 -18.03 4.12
CA ARG A 243 -14.02 -16.79 4.30
C ARG A 243 -13.33 -16.78 5.66
N LEU A 244 -12.28 -15.97 5.84
CA LEU A 244 -11.66 -15.78 7.15
C LEU A 244 -12.59 -14.99 8.07
N GLN A 245 -12.51 -15.27 9.37
CA GLN A 245 -13.17 -14.48 10.39
C GLN A 245 -12.28 -13.28 10.72
N TRP A 246 -12.70 -12.08 10.32
CA TRP A 246 -11.89 -10.86 10.54
C TRP A 246 -12.18 -10.26 11.93
N ASP A 247 -11.83 -11.06 12.96
CA ASP A 247 -11.83 -10.71 14.37
C ASP A 247 -10.56 -11.32 14.98
N TRP A 248 -9.49 -10.57 15.07
CA TRP A 248 -8.10 -11.00 15.18
C TRP A 248 -7.73 -11.67 16.51
N HIS A 249 -8.54 -12.65 16.91
CA HIS A 249 -8.26 -13.60 18.00
C HIS A 249 -8.00 -14.99 17.41
N TYR A 250 -7.15 -15.81 18.05
CA TYR A 250 -7.04 -17.20 17.59
C TYR A 250 -8.34 -17.99 17.88
N HIS A 251 -8.75 -18.77 16.92
CA HIS A 251 -10.01 -19.52 16.99
C HIS A 251 -9.83 -20.78 17.85
N LYS A 252 -10.36 -20.77 19.07
CA LYS A 252 -10.14 -21.81 20.10
C LYS A 252 -10.59 -23.22 19.70
N GLU A 253 -11.58 -23.34 18.82
CA GLU A 253 -12.05 -24.65 18.36
C GLU A 253 -11.19 -25.21 17.22
N MET A 254 -10.74 -24.36 16.28
CA MET A 254 -9.88 -24.77 15.17
C MET A 254 -8.41 -24.91 15.59
N TYR A 255 -7.97 -24.03 16.46
CA TYR A 255 -6.60 -23.95 16.95
C TYR A 255 -6.58 -23.94 18.49
N PRO A 256 -7.06 -25.02 19.16
CA PRO A 256 -7.02 -25.10 20.63
C PRO A 256 -5.57 -24.98 21.10
N ASP A 257 -5.37 -24.22 22.19
CA ASP A 257 -4.07 -24.00 22.81
C ASP A 257 -2.96 -23.51 21.84
N LEU A 258 -3.34 -22.68 20.84
CA LEU A 258 -2.41 -22.19 19.82
C LEU A 258 -1.09 -21.63 20.38
N PRO A 259 -1.06 -20.81 21.44
CA PRO A 259 0.20 -20.31 22.01
C PRO A 259 1.17 -21.44 22.39
N LYS A 260 0.66 -22.52 23.00
CA LYS A 260 1.49 -23.69 23.35
C LYS A 260 2.05 -24.39 22.12
N HIS A 261 1.25 -24.56 21.07
CA HIS A 261 1.71 -25.16 19.82
C HIS A 261 2.73 -24.30 19.10
N ILE A 262 2.64 -22.98 19.22
CA ILE A 262 3.67 -22.05 18.72
C ILE A 262 5.00 -22.27 19.49
N GLU A 263 4.96 -22.41 20.82
CA GLU A 263 6.13 -22.74 21.63
C GLU A 263 6.77 -24.09 21.23
N GLU A 264 5.96 -25.09 20.93
CA GLU A 264 6.42 -26.40 20.43
C GLU A 264 7.11 -26.28 19.05
N LEU A 265 6.61 -25.42 18.15
CA LEU A 265 7.30 -25.10 16.89
C LEU A 265 8.62 -24.37 17.13
N HIS A 266 8.63 -23.38 18.03
CA HIS A 266 9.85 -22.64 18.40
C HIS A 266 10.95 -23.57 18.93
N ALA A 267 10.60 -24.56 19.76
CA ALA A 267 11.53 -25.58 20.25
C ALA A 267 12.18 -26.39 19.13
N ARG A 268 11.54 -26.45 17.95
CA ARG A 268 12.03 -27.11 16.72
C ARG A 268 12.71 -26.14 15.74
N GLY A 269 12.84 -24.85 16.10
CA GLY A 269 13.38 -23.80 15.25
C GLY A 269 12.46 -23.35 14.11
N ILE A 270 11.15 -23.64 14.24
CA ILE A 270 10.13 -23.31 13.22
C ILE A 270 9.29 -22.13 13.73
N LYS A 271 9.05 -21.16 12.85
CA LYS A 271 8.27 -19.95 13.13
C LYS A 271 6.81 -20.14 12.77
N PHE A 272 5.90 -19.42 13.46
CA PHE A 272 4.47 -19.42 13.14
C PHE A 272 4.06 -18.06 12.60
N LEU A 273 3.37 -18.07 11.43
CA LEU A 273 2.87 -16.86 10.79
C LEU A 273 1.35 -16.90 10.69
N GLY A 274 0.74 -15.75 10.90
CA GLY A 274 -0.70 -15.54 10.80
C GLY A 274 -1.10 -14.67 9.60
N TYR A 275 -2.24 -14.01 9.75
CA TYR A 275 -2.85 -13.11 8.78
C TYR A 275 -3.62 -12.02 9.53
N VAL A 276 -3.47 -10.78 9.15
CA VAL A 276 -4.22 -9.63 9.68
C VAL A 276 -4.52 -8.66 8.54
N ASN A 277 -5.67 -7.99 8.59
CA ASN A 277 -5.96 -6.86 7.71
C ASN A 277 -6.61 -5.70 8.51
N PRO A 278 -6.74 -4.50 7.94
CA PRO A 278 -7.21 -3.32 8.67
C PRO A 278 -8.73 -3.21 8.80
N TYR A 279 -9.46 -4.30 8.66
CA TYR A 279 -10.91 -4.36 8.76
C TYR A 279 -11.34 -5.26 9.91
N LEU A 280 -12.47 -4.94 10.52
CA LEU A 280 -13.06 -5.74 11.60
C LEU A 280 -14.52 -6.05 11.28
N VAL A 281 -14.86 -7.33 11.31
CA VAL A 281 -16.22 -7.80 11.06
C VAL A 281 -17.18 -7.25 12.10
N ASN A 282 -18.33 -6.72 11.66
CA ASN A 282 -19.25 -5.98 12.51
C ASN A 282 -19.98 -6.82 13.58
N ASP A 283 -19.92 -8.13 13.48
CA ASP A 283 -20.42 -9.09 14.49
C ASP A 283 -19.31 -9.64 15.40
N GLY A 284 -18.08 -9.10 15.32
CA GLY A 284 -16.92 -9.50 16.11
C GLY A 284 -16.77 -8.74 17.44
N GLU A 285 -15.98 -9.32 18.35
CA GLU A 285 -15.69 -8.72 19.66
C GLU A 285 -14.84 -7.46 19.53
N LEU A 286 -13.82 -7.46 18.66
CA LEU A 286 -12.94 -6.31 18.41
C LEU A 286 -13.70 -5.15 17.77
N TYR A 287 -14.65 -5.45 16.88
CA TYR A 287 -15.52 -4.39 16.34
C TYR A 287 -16.37 -3.75 17.45
N ALA A 288 -16.98 -4.56 18.33
CA ALA A 288 -17.79 -4.05 19.43
C ALA A 288 -16.97 -3.17 20.40
N GLU A 289 -15.70 -3.53 20.65
CA GLU A 289 -14.77 -2.73 21.44
C GLU A 289 -14.40 -1.42 20.70
N GLY A 290 -13.92 -1.53 19.47
CA GLY A 290 -13.52 -0.38 18.66
C GLY A 290 -14.65 0.62 18.42
N LYS A 291 -15.89 0.15 18.26
CA LYS A 291 -17.09 0.99 18.14
C LYS A 291 -17.31 1.87 19.39
N LYS A 292 -17.10 1.33 20.58
CA LYS A 292 -17.23 2.09 21.83
C LYS A 292 -16.15 3.18 21.94
N LEU A 293 -14.97 2.94 21.35
CA LEU A 293 -13.85 3.86 21.34
C LEU A 293 -13.89 4.85 20.16
N GLY A 294 -14.80 4.64 19.19
CA GLY A 294 -14.91 5.52 18.02
C GLY A 294 -13.75 5.42 17.05
N VAL A 295 -13.15 4.23 16.88
CA VAL A 295 -11.95 4.02 16.07
C VAL A 295 -12.22 3.81 14.57
N PHE A 296 -13.47 3.70 14.17
CA PHE A 296 -13.84 3.46 12.78
C PHE A 296 -14.09 4.76 12.01
N ALA A 297 -13.72 4.75 10.74
CA ALA A 297 -14.12 5.79 9.79
C ALA A 297 -15.65 5.90 9.73
N LYS A 298 -16.15 7.11 9.47
CA LYS A 298 -17.58 7.44 9.54
C LYS A 298 -18.15 7.74 8.17
N LYS A 299 -19.48 7.71 8.09
CA LYS A 299 -20.23 8.38 7.04
C LYS A 299 -20.51 9.85 7.40
N ALA A 300 -20.97 10.62 6.44
CA ALA A 300 -21.35 12.02 6.66
C ALA A 300 -22.44 12.21 7.72
N ASP A 301 -23.28 11.20 7.95
CA ASP A 301 -24.31 11.20 9.00
C ASP A 301 -23.79 10.82 10.40
N GLY A 302 -22.48 10.50 10.52
CA GLY A 302 -21.81 10.12 11.76
C GLY A 302 -21.91 8.63 12.10
N SER A 303 -22.60 7.81 11.32
CA SER A 303 -22.61 6.36 11.50
C SER A 303 -21.28 5.75 11.06
N ASP A 304 -20.95 4.52 11.56
CA ASP A 304 -19.78 3.79 11.12
C ASP A 304 -19.89 3.46 9.64
N TYR A 305 -18.80 3.68 8.88
CA TYR A 305 -18.72 3.21 7.51
C TYR A 305 -18.48 1.70 7.50
N LEU A 306 -19.38 0.95 6.84
CA LEU A 306 -19.25 -0.51 6.72
C LEU A 306 -19.03 -0.89 5.26
N VAL A 307 -17.95 -1.62 4.99
CA VAL A 307 -17.66 -2.22 3.68
C VAL A 307 -18.32 -3.58 3.59
N ASP A 308 -18.99 -3.84 2.48
CA ASP A 308 -19.53 -5.17 2.13
C ASP A 308 -18.44 -6.00 1.44
N PHE A 309 -18.03 -7.10 2.07
CA PHE A 309 -17.08 -8.06 1.52
C PHE A 309 -17.75 -9.35 0.99
N GLY A 310 -19.03 -9.28 0.69
CA GLY A 310 -19.85 -10.39 0.23
C GLY A 310 -20.46 -11.19 1.40
N GLU A 311 -21.68 -10.82 1.75
CA GLU A 311 -22.48 -11.39 2.86
C GLU A 311 -21.92 -11.14 4.28
N PHE A 312 -20.90 -10.33 4.44
CA PHE A 312 -20.45 -9.83 5.74
C PHE A 312 -19.91 -8.42 5.62
N TYR A 313 -20.09 -7.64 6.67
CA TYR A 313 -19.76 -6.24 6.71
C TYR A 313 -18.64 -5.98 7.70
N CYS A 314 -17.72 -5.09 7.35
CA CYS A 314 -16.59 -4.73 8.18
C CYS A 314 -16.47 -3.23 8.38
N GLY A 315 -16.16 -2.83 9.61
CA GLY A 315 -15.72 -1.48 9.91
C GLY A 315 -14.32 -1.23 9.37
N VAL A 316 -14.08 0.00 8.91
CA VAL A 316 -12.78 0.48 8.44
C VAL A 316 -12.09 1.17 9.61
N VAL A 317 -10.98 0.65 10.09
CA VAL A 317 -10.20 1.30 11.15
C VAL A 317 -9.61 2.60 10.58
N ASP A 318 -9.88 3.73 11.21
CA ASP A 318 -9.40 5.02 10.73
C ASP A 318 -7.98 5.32 11.22
N PHE A 319 -6.97 4.93 10.45
CA PHE A 319 -5.56 5.17 10.80
C PHE A 319 -5.15 6.65 10.73
N THR A 320 -6.01 7.55 10.26
CA THR A 320 -5.79 9.00 10.38
C THR A 320 -6.18 9.53 11.76
N ASN A 321 -6.93 8.73 12.55
CA ASN A 321 -7.23 8.99 13.96
C ASN A 321 -6.10 8.42 14.82
N PRO A 322 -5.34 9.25 15.58
CA PRO A 322 -4.25 8.78 16.43
C PRO A 322 -4.68 7.76 17.49
N GLU A 323 -5.90 7.86 18.02
CA GLU A 323 -6.44 6.90 18.99
C GLU A 323 -6.76 5.56 18.34
N ALA A 324 -7.31 5.55 17.13
CA ALA A 324 -7.58 4.34 16.37
C ALA A 324 -6.27 3.63 15.97
N PHE A 325 -5.29 4.39 15.51
CA PHE A 325 -3.96 3.89 15.18
C PHE A 325 -3.30 3.22 16.40
N ARG A 326 -3.30 3.92 17.55
CA ARG A 326 -2.74 3.40 18.80
C ARG A 326 -3.48 2.15 19.26
N TRP A 327 -4.81 2.16 19.27
CA TRP A 327 -5.63 1.04 19.69
C TRP A 327 -5.36 -0.21 18.83
N PHE A 328 -5.38 -0.07 17.51
CA PHE A 328 -5.14 -1.22 16.63
C PHE A 328 -3.71 -1.76 16.79
N LYS A 329 -2.73 -0.87 16.91
CA LYS A 329 -1.33 -1.23 17.17
C LYS A 329 -1.18 -2.03 18.46
N ASP A 330 -1.71 -1.51 19.58
CA ASP A 330 -1.46 -2.04 20.91
C ASP A 330 -2.42 -3.20 21.25
N GLU A 331 -3.73 -3.03 21.05
CA GLU A 331 -4.73 -4.00 21.46
C GLU A 331 -5.00 -5.08 20.40
N VAL A 332 -4.68 -4.85 19.12
CA VAL A 332 -4.86 -5.87 18.09
C VAL A 332 -3.53 -6.52 17.72
N ILE A 333 -2.58 -5.74 17.18
CA ILE A 333 -1.32 -6.32 16.70
C ILE A 333 -0.47 -6.84 17.86
N LYS A 334 -0.16 -6.05 18.88
CA LYS A 334 0.70 -6.52 19.97
C LYS A 334 0.06 -7.65 20.75
N LYS A 335 -1.13 -7.41 21.28
CA LYS A 335 -1.81 -8.30 22.21
C LYS A 335 -2.21 -9.65 21.61
N TYR A 336 -2.78 -9.65 20.41
CA TYR A 336 -3.35 -10.86 19.81
C TYR A 336 -2.46 -11.53 18.78
N THR A 337 -1.33 -10.91 18.39
CA THR A 337 -0.33 -11.56 17.54
C THR A 337 1.01 -11.74 18.26
N LEU A 338 1.69 -10.66 18.62
CA LEU A 338 3.05 -10.70 19.16
C LEU A 338 3.14 -11.36 20.53
N ASP A 339 2.16 -11.09 21.43
CA ASP A 339 2.17 -11.59 22.82
C ASP A 339 1.80 -13.07 22.89
N ILE A 340 1.10 -13.61 21.89
CA ILE A 340 0.82 -15.04 21.80
C ILE A 340 1.90 -15.86 21.08
N GLY A 341 2.98 -15.19 20.63
CA GLY A 341 4.14 -15.83 20.04
C GLY A 341 4.16 -15.88 18.50
N ILE A 342 3.24 -15.23 17.80
CA ILE A 342 3.25 -15.16 16.34
C ILE A 342 4.49 -14.42 15.87
N ASP A 343 5.28 -15.02 14.96
CA ASP A 343 6.56 -14.52 14.45
C ASP A 343 6.44 -13.72 13.14
N GLY A 344 5.24 -13.65 12.60
CA GLY A 344 4.99 -12.91 11.38
C GLY A 344 3.55 -13.05 10.89
N TRP A 345 3.18 -12.26 9.89
CA TRP A 345 1.84 -12.33 9.30
C TRP A 345 1.81 -11.69 7.92
N MET A 346 0.87 -12.12 7.10
CA MET A 346 0.43 -11.31 5.97
C MET A 346 -0.39 -10.14 6.50
N ALA A 347 0.12 -8.93 6.35
CA ALA A 347 -0.62 -7.70 6.60
C ALA A 347 -1.33 -7.31 5.30
N ASP A 348 -2.47 -7.97 5.07
CA ASP A 348 -3.19 -7.95 3.80
C ASP A 348 -4.02 -6.68 3.62
N PHE A 349 -4.49 -6.44 2.40
CA PHE A 349 -5.23 -5.25 2.00
C PHE A 349 -4.42 -3.94 2.14
N GLY A 350 -5.13 -2.82 2.18
CA GLY A 350 -4.60 -1.46 2.18
C GLY A 350 -5.12 -0.67 0.97
N GLU A 351 -5.40 -1.32 -0.15
CA GLU A 351 -5.90 -0.74 -1.39
C GLU A 351 -7.42 -0.51 -1.44
N TYR A 352 -8.16 -0.93 -0.41
CA TYR A 352 -9.63 -0.87 -0.38
C TYR A 352 -10.19 0.24 0.51
N LEU A 353 -9.47 1.34 0.72
CA LEU A 353 -10.08 2.49 1.38
C LEU A 353 -11.21 3.03 0.48
N PRO A 354 -12.48 3.03 0.94
CA PRO A 354 -13.59 3.61 0.18
C PRO A 354 -13.41 5.11 -0.03
N THR A 355 -13.94 5.63 -1.14
CA THR A 355 -13.82 7.06 -1.49
C THR A 355 -15.17 7.75 -1.67
N ASP A 356 -16.26 7.01 -1.49
CA ASP A 356 -17.63 7.46 -1.48
C ASP A 356 -18.12 7.64 -0.04
N ASP A 357 -18.78 8.71 0.29
CA ASP A 357 -19.42 8.99 1.59
C ASP A 357 -18.59 8.64 2.86
N LEU A 358 -17.26 8.47 2.70
CA LEU A 358 -16.33 8.18 3.79
C LEU A 358 -15.78 9.50 4.35
N VAL A 359 -15.82 9.63 5.68
CA VAL A 359 -15.24 10.75 6.43
C VAL A 359 -14.13 10.22 7.34
N LEU A 360 -12.93 10.77 7.19
CA LEU A 360 -11.76 10.46 7.99
C LEU A 360 -11.53 11.51 9.08
N ALA A 361 -10.94 11.11 10.20
CA ALA A 361 -10.73 11.95 11.36
C ALA A 361 -9.83 13.18 11.09
N ASN A 362 -8.88 13.07 10.17
CA ASN A 362 -8.01 14.18 9.77
C ASN A 362 -8.70 15.19 8.84
N GLY A 363 -9.92 14.94 8.41
CA GLY A 363 -10.70 15.81 7.49
C GLY A 363 -10.16 15.87 6.07
N VAL A 364 -9.17 15.05 5.71
CA VAL A 364 -8.66 14.95 4.34
C VAL A 364 -9.59 14.09 3.51
N SER A 365 -9.78 14.47 2.24
CA SER A 365 -10.61 13.71 1.32
C SER A 365 -10.09 12.27 1.16
N PRO A 366 -10.96 11.25 1.22
CA PRO A 366 -10.59 9.88 0.93
C PRO A 366 -9.93 9.68 -0.45
N MET A 367 -10.24 10.53 -1.43
CA MET A 367 -9.58 10.56 -2.74
C MET A 367 -8.09 10.92 -2.68
N ILE A 368 -7.64 11.55 -1.60
CA ILE A 368 -6.22 11.83 -1.35
C ILE A 368 -5.60 10.76 -0.45
N GLU A 369 -6.35 10.31 0.57
CA GLU A 369 -5.85 9.31 1.52
C GLU A 369 -5.80 7.89 0.95
N HIS A 370 -6.52 7.58 -0.10
CA HIS A 370 -6.62 6.22 -0.66
C HIS A 370 -5.25 5.61 -1.00
N ASN A 371 -4.41 6.31 -1.76
CA ASN A 371 -3.06 5.84 -2.09
C ASN A 371 -2.06 5.96 -0.91
N HIS A 372 -2.40 6.75 0.12
CA HIS A 372 -1.62 6.86 1.34
C HIS A 372 -1.95 5.75 2.35
N TRP A 373 -3.16 5.19 2.27
CA TRP A 373 -3.67 4.22 3.23
C TRP A 373 -2.75 3.01 3.45
N PRO A 374 -2.16 2.38 2.41
CA PRO A 374 -1.21 1.29 2.59
C PRO A 374 0.00 1.69 3.43
N ALA A 375 0.50 2.93 3.30
CA ALA A 375 1.64 3.41 4.08
C ALA A 375 1.29 3.61 5.56
N LEU A 376 0.09 4.07 5.89
CA LEU A 376 -0.41 4.15 7.27
C LEU A 376 -0.57 2.76 7.88
N TRP A 377 -1.10 1.80 7.12
CA TRP A 377 -1.22 0.40 7.53
C TRP A 377 0.15 -0.24 7.78
N ALA A 378 1.10 -0.05 6.86
CA ALA A 378 2.48 -0.50 7.02
C ALA A 378 3.14 0.09 8.28
N LYS A 379 2.96 1.39 8.52
CA LYS A 379 3.49 2.09 9.69
C LYS A 379 2.92 1.52 10.99
N CYS A 380 1.63 1.21 11.05
CA CYS A 380 0.99 0.63 12.22
C CYS A 380 1.63 -0.72 12.60
N ASN A 381 1.83 -1.61 11.63
CA ASN A 381 2.52 -2.88 11.83
C ASN A 381 3.98 -2.68 12.28
N TYR A 382 4.70 -1.78 11.61
CA TYR A 382 6.09 -1.47 11.92
C TYR A 382 6.26 -0.98 13.37
N GLU A 383 5.44 -0.03 13.79
CA GLU A 383 5.52 0.52 15.15
C GLU A 383 5.18 -0.54 16.21
N ALA A 384 4.20 -1.42 15.94
CA ALA A 384 3.88 -2.54 16.83
C ALA A 384 5.10 -3.45 17.05
N VAL A 385 5.76 -3.87 15.97
CA VAL A 385 6.95 -4.73 16.03
C VAL A 385 8.14 -4.02 16.69
N LYS A 386 8.36 -2.74 16.33
CA LYS A 386 9.46 -1.92 16.87
C LYS A 386 9.32 -1.71 18.37
N GLU A 387 8.14 -1.28 18.84
CA GLU A 387 7.89 -1.04 20.25
C GLU A 387 7.92 -2.30 21.11
N SER A 388 7.62 -3.46 20.51
CA SER A 388 7.78 -4.78 21.15
C SER A 388 9.24 -5.29 21.15
N GLY A 389 10.20 -4.51 20.62
CA GLY A 389 11.61 -4.91 20.53
C GLY A 389 11.90 -6.08 19.61
N LYS A 390 11.03 -6.34 18.62
CA LYS A 390 11.09 -7.53 17.75
C LYS A 390 11.50 -7.22 16.30
N LEU A 391 12.02 -6.01 16.01
CA LEU A 391 12.60 -5.70 14.69
C LEU A 391 13.74 -6.68 14.38
N GLY A 392 13.82 -7.16 13.13
CA GLY A 392 14.79 -8.16 12.71
C GLY A 392 14.49 -9.59 13.20
N GLN A 393 13.36 -9.82 13.87
CA GLN A 393 12.92 -11.14 14.33
C GLN A 393 11.57 -11.54 13.73
N VAL A 394 10.64 -10.59 13.62
CA VAL A 394 9.29 -10.76 13.09
C VAL A 394 9.25 -10.29 11.64
N VAL A 395 8.53 -11.01 10.78
CA VAL A 395 8.30 -10.66 9.39
C VAL A 395 6.81 -10.44 9.17
N TYR A 396 6.42 -9.27 8.73
CA TYR A 396 5.12 -9.06 8.11
C TYR A 396 5.32 -8.59 6.68
N PHE A 397 4.48 -9.06 5.80
CA PHE A 397 4.55 -8.77 4.38
C PHE A 397 3.20 -8.29 3.88
N MET A 398 3.24 -7.33 2.96
CA MET A 398 2.06 -6.65 2.44
C MET A 398 1.94 -6.86 0.94
N ARG A 399 0.71 -6.77 0.42
CA ARG A 399 0.46 -6.73 -1.01
C ARG A 399 0.25 -5.31 -1.52
N ALA A 400 -0.24 -4.41 -0.67
CA ALA A 400 -0.49 -3.03 -1.04
C ALA A 400 0.60 -2.11 -0.52
N GLY A 401 0.99 -1.14 -1.33
CA GLY A 401 1.98 -0.13 -1.01
C GLY A 401 1.62 1.24 -1.56
N GLY A 402 2.39 2.21 -1.18
CA GLY A 402 2.33 3.59 -1.63
C GLY A 402 3.61 4.31 -1.22
N THR A 403 3.78 5.55 -1.63
CA THR A 403 4.96 6.34 -1.27
C THR A 403 5.19 6.34 0.25
N GLY A 404 6.35 5.87 0.67
CA GLY A 404 6.77 5.80 2.06
C GLY A 404 6.48 4.48 2.78
N SER A 405 5.73 3.54 2.20
CA SER A 405 5.54 2.21 2.78
C SER A 405 6.83 1.38 2.75
N GLN A 406 7.73 1.61 1.80
CA GLN A 406 9.00 0.89 1.64
C GLN A 406 9.84 0.83 2.91
N LYS A 407 9.84 1.89 3.72
CA LYS A 407 10.61 1.96 4.95
C LYS A 407 9.99 1.22 6.15
N TYR A 408 8.78 0.72 5.98
CA TYR A 408 8.03 0.10 7.07
C TYR A 408 7.78 -1.39 6.88
N CYS A 409 7.69 -1.90 5.66
CA CYS A 409 7.27 -3.27 5.41
C CYS A 409 8.06 -3.95 4.29
N THR A 410 7.91 -5.27 4.21
CA THR A 410 8.27 -6.09 3.05
C THR A 410 7.06 -6.15 2.13
N LEU A 411 7.28 -5.86 0.86
CA LEU A 411 6.26 -5.89 -0.20
C LEU A 411 6.50 -7.09 -1.11
#